data_c1bcef174f66098d3a70d48aa4b93b35
#
_entry.id   c1bcef174f66098d3a70d48aa4b93b35
#
_cell.length_a   1.000
_cell.length_b   1.000
_cell.length_c   1.000
_cell.angle_alpha   90.00
_cell.angle_beta   90.00
_cell.angle_gamma   90.00
#
_symmetry.space_group_name_H-M   'P 1'
#
loop_
_entity.id
_entity.type
_entity.pdbx_description
1 polymer ?
#
loop_
_entity_poly.entity_id
_entity_poly.type
_entity_poly.pdbx_seq_one_letter_code
_entity_poly.pdbx_strand_id
1 'polypeptide(L)'
;MSLPDHPSTKPEVSKDGSVHRTKVLLLGTRRSGKTSIQQVLFNDLPPKQTFYLEPTMRVTQHLYDAKGNSTIIPLELWDCPGNITVDTLGAPLSDFSTVVFVVDIRDNYQQPISKLVEFVAGAYDVNPGINFEVFIHKAEKLQEDDKIENFRQIQERVTERLADESPEYEQVALNFHLTSVYDHSLQEAFSRVLHKLIDSLEFIEGLLNVFCSNTSSPKAFLFDTTSKLYVATDSSPVDQATHTLCCDYLRMLSSFAPLYKSNAASEPRVHALSPTPTPPPTATSSSPASTSSARALLSQSPSDEPSSGVAKKSLFYPSAAASLSPSHPGTTLTYHLVTPHLALLALLPTTVYEMRKGLVEWNVVWLREGIREIWEVEKTRSTTTHFT
;
A
#
# COMPACT_ATOMS: atom_id res chain seq x y z
N MET A 1 -62.34 14.83 -20.83
CA MET A 1 -61.03 15.52 -20.76
C MET A 1 -60.14 14.68 -19.87
N SER A 2 -59.44 13.73 -20.51
CA SER A 2 -58.59 12.75 -19.82
C SER A 2 -57.18 13.25 -19.87
N LEU A 3 -56.49 13.26 -18.71
CA LEU A 3 -55.09 13.60 -18.55
C LEU A 3 -54.22 12.44 -19.05
N PRO A 4 -53.08 12.68 -19.71
CA PRO A 4 -52.21 11.63 -20.18
C PRO A 4 -51.33 11.08 -19.04
N ASP A 5 -51.25 9.75 -19.00
CA ASP A 5 -50.36 8.97 -18.14
C ASP A 5 -48.90 9.25 -18.47
N HIS A 6 -48.14 9.64 -17.45
CA HIS A 6 -46.67 9.68 -17.49
C HIS A 6 -46.14 8.25 -17.24
N PRO A 7 -45.24 7.73 -18.08
CA PRO A 7 -44.56 6.49 -17.77
C PRO A 7 -43.53 6.72 -16.67
N SER A 8 -43.72 6.10 -15.52
CA SER A 8 -42.74 5.98 -14.45
C SER A 8 -41.61 5.08 -14.93
N THR A 9 -40.51 5.68 -15.37
CA THR A 9 -39.24 5.00 -15.57
C THR A 9 -38.69 4.61 -14.20
N LYS A 10 -38.80 3.32 -13.85
CA LYS A 10 -38.03 2.74 -12.75
C LYS A 10 -36.57 2.77 -13.15
N PRO A 11 -35.66 3.20 -12.26
CA PRO A 11 -34.21 3.08 -12.54
C PRO A 11 -33.87 1.58 -12.61
N GLU A 12 -33.28 1.17 -13.72
CA GLU A 12 -32.69 -0.16 -13.84
C GLU A 12 -31.52 -0.26 -12.84
N VAL A 13 -31.69 -1.17 -11.90
CA VAL A 13 -30.63 -1.57 -10.96
C VAL A 13 -29.56 -2.32 -11.77
N SER A 14 -28.44 -1.67 -12.03
CA SER A 14 -27.26 -2.34 -12.55
C SER A 14 -26.77 -3.34 -11.50
N LYS A 15 -26.92 -4.62 -11.82
CA LYS A 15 -26.43 -5.77 -11.05
C LYS A 15 -24.92 -5.97 -11.27
N ASP A 16 -24.14 -4.97 -11.02
CA ASP A 16 -22.69 -5.13 -10.97
C ASP A 16 -22.21 -4.61 -9.62
N GLY A 17 -21.73 -5.51 -8.77
CA GLY A 17 -21.10 -5.18 -7.51
C GLY A 17 -19.73 -4.53 -7.75
N SER A 18 -19.72 -3.38 -8.44
CA SER A 18 -18.51 -2.65 -8.73
C SER A 18 -17.98 -2.03 -7.43
N VAL A 19 -16.84 -2.49 -6.99
CA VAL A 19 -16.07 -1.84 -5.94
C VAL A 19 -15.76 -0.41 -6.39
N HIS A 20 -16.09 0.58 -5.57
CA HIS A 20 -15.73 1.98 -5.86
C HIS A 20 -14.20 2.08 -5.88
N ARG A 21 -13.63 2.47 -7.02
CA ARG A 21 -12.19 2.59 -7.22
C ARG A 21 -11.78 4.04 -7.23
N THR A 22 -10.69 4.35 -6.54
CA THR A 22 -10.07 5.67 -6.62
C THR A 22 -9.33 5.79 -7.95
N LYS A 23 -9.70 6.78 -8.77
CA LYS A 23 -9.13 6.96 -10.10
C LYS A 23 -7.98 7.97 -10.06
N VAL A 24 -6.83 7.56 -10.57
CA VAL A 24 -5.63 8.38 -10.73
C VAL A 24 -5.31 8.53 -12.20
N LEU A 25 -5.13 9.76 -12.64
CA LEU A 25 -4.82 10.11 -14.02
C LEU A 25 -3.33 10.36 -14.19
N LEU A 26 -2.64 9.59 -15.05
CA LEU A 26 -1.21 9.72 -15.32
C LEU A 26 -0.99 10.44 -16.64
N LEU A 27 -0.61 11.71 -16.58
CA LEU A 27 -0.44 12.63 -17.69
C LEU A 27 1.03 13.04 -17.93
N GLY A 28 1.29 13.68 -19.03
CA GLY A 28 2.61 14.23 -19.39
C GLY A 28 2.91 14.08 -20.86
N THR A 29 4.00 14.69 -21.31
CA THR A 29 4.44 14.66 -22.71
C THR A 29 4.85 13.27 -23.18
N ARG A 30 5.02 13.11 -24.47
CA ARG A 30 5.55 11.86 -25.05
C ARG A 30 6.95 11.58 -24.50
N ARG A 31 7.22 10.33 -24.13
CA ARG A 31 8.50 9.88 -23.56
C ARG A 31 8.84 10.45 -22.18
N SER A 32 7.93 11.09 -21.47
CA SER A 32 8.20 11.57 -20.11
C SER A 32 8.44 10.44 -19.09
N GLY A 33 7.97 9.22 -19.34
CA GLY A 33 8.19 8.05 -18.49
C GLY A 33 6.94 7.49 -17.80
N LYS A 34 5.74 7.96 -18.15
CA LYS A 34 4.45 7.51 -17.56
C LYS A 34 4.30 6.00 -17.49
N THR A 35 4.36 5.35 -18.66
CA THR A 35 4.25 3.88 -18.74
C THR A 35 5.39 3.17 -17.99
N SER A 36 6.59 3.75 -17.97
CA SER A 36 7.71 3.21 -17.18
C SER A 36 7.42 3.25 -15.69
N ILE A 37 6.84 4.34 -15.19
CA ILE A 37 6.40 4.49 -13.80
C ILE A 37 5.38 3.41 -13.46
N GLN A 38 4.33 3.27 -14.26
CA GLN A 38 3.28 2.28 -14.07
C GLN A 38 3.84 0.85 -14.06
N GLN A 39 4.70 0.50 -15.02
CA GLN A 39 5.27 -0.83 -15.13
C GLN A 39 6.23 -1.18 -13.98
N VAL A 40 7.05 -0.22 -13.55
CA VAL A 40 8.01 -0.44 -12.45
C VAL A 40 7.30 -0.56 -11.10
N LEU A 41 6.30 0.29 -10.83
CA LEU A 41 5.61 0.30 -9.54
C LEU A 41 4.67 -0.90 -9.36
N PHE A 42 3.91 -1.24 -10.41
CA PHE A 42 2.79 -2.17 -10.26
C PHE A 42 2.99 -3.53 -10.94
N ASN A 43 3.91 -3.62 -11.89
CA ASN A 43 4.19 -4.87 -12.60
C ASN A 43 5.61 -5.41 -12.33
N ASP A 44 6.32 -4.83 -11.36
CA ASP A 44 7.67 -5.27 -10.96
C ASP A 44 8.68 -5.31 -12.13
N LEU A 45 8.46 -4.46 -13.17
CA LEU A 45 9.35 -4.42 -14.33
C LEU A 45 10.73 -3.88 -13.90
N PRO A 46 11.82 -4.61 -14.15
CA PRO A 46 13.14 -4.10 -13.84
C PRO A 46 13.42 -2.77 -14.56
N PRO A 47 13.98 -1.74 -13.89
CA PRO A 47 14.20 -0.41 -14.48
C PRO A 47 14.94 -0.43 -15.83
N LYS A 48 15.91 -1.33 -16.00
CA LYS A 48 16.64 -1.49 -17.28
C LYS A 48 15.76 -1.92 -18.44
N GLN A 49 14.67 -2.62 -18.18
CA GLN A 49 13.75 -3.10 -19.21
C GLN A 49 12.77 -2.01 -19.68
N THR A 50 12.64 -0.92 -18.95
CA THR A 50 11.78 0.21 -19.36
C THR A 50 12.22 0.84 -20.67
N PHE A 51 13.48 0.64 -21.08
CA PHE A 51 14.00 1.11 -22.36
C PHE A 51 13.29 0.49 -23.59
N TYR A 52 12.78 -0.73 -23.43
CA TYR A 52 12.11 -1.49 -24.50
C TYR A 52 10.60 -1.26 -24.57
N LEU A 53 10.04 -0.42 -23.68
CA LEU A 53 8.61 -0.13 -23.68
C LEU A 53 8.22 0.70 -24.90
N GLU A 54 7.17 0.25 -25.57
CA GLU A 54 6.58 0.99 -26.68
C GLU A 54 5.83 2.23 -26.20
N PRO A 55 5.76 3.29 -27.04
CA PRO A 55 4.98 4.47 -26.72
C PRO A 55 3.48 4.16 -26.60
N THR A 56 2.85 4.64 -25.54
CA THR A 56 1.40 4.53 -25.35
C THR A 56 0.66 5.38 -26.40
N MET A 57 -0.16 4.71 -27.21
CA MET A 57 -0.91 5.33 -28.32
C MET A 57 -2.36 5.60 -27.97
N ARG A 58 -2.90 4.94 -26.96
CA ARG A 58 -4.29 5.08 -26.48
C ARG A 58 -4.29 5.10 -24.96
N VAL A 59 -5.35 5.66 -24.37
CA VAL A 59 -5.57 5.59 -22.92
C VAL A 59 -5.70 4.12 -22.51
N THR A 60 -4.93 3.73 -21.51
CA THR A 60 -4.93 2.38 -20.95
C THR A 60 -5.32 2.46 -19.48
N GLN A 61 -6.35 1.71 -19.09
CA GLN A 61 -6.83 1.65 -17.72
C GLN A 61 -6.24 0.41 -17.05
N HIS A 62 -5.59 0.62 -15.93
CA HIS A 62 -4.98 -0.43 -15.12
C HIS A 62 -5.70 -0.52 -13.79
N LEU A 63 -6.29 -1.69 -13.52
CA LEU A 63 -7.04 -1.96 -12.30
C LEU A 63 -6.14 -2.73 -11.32
N TYR A 64 -5.96 -2.16 -10.15
CA TYR A 64 -5.17 -2.75 -9.07
C TYR A 64 -6.10 -3.09 -7.91
N ASP A 65 -6.76 -4.25 -8.03
CA ASP A 65 -7.55 -4.85 -6.97
C ASP A 65 -6.86 -6.13 -6.54
N ALA A 66 -6.71 -6.36 -5.28
CA ALA A 66 -6.40 -7.69 -4.79
C ALA A 66 -7.61 -8.58 -5.04
N LYS A 67 -7.52 -9.45 -6.04
CA LYS A 67 -8.56 -10.44 -6.35
C LYS A 67 -8.90 -11.23 -5.10
N GLY A 68 -10.01 -10.86 -4.46
CA GLY A 68 -10.61 -11.62 -3.37
C GLY A 68 -10.23 -11.25 -1.94
N ASN A 69 -9.22 -10.40 -1.71
CA ASN A 69 -8.92 -9.85 -0.39
C ASN A 69 -8.34 -8.45 -0.57
N SER A 70 -9.14 -7.52 -0.22
CA SER A 70 -8.97 -6.07 -0.20
C SER A 70 -7.52 -5.55 -0.06
N THR A 71 -7.04 -4.91 -1.10
CA THR A 71 -6.09 -3.81 -0.96
C THR A 71 -6.76 -2.71 -0.13
N ILE A 72 -6.00 -1.97 0.67
CA ILE A 72 -6.55 -0.83 1.43
C ILE A 72 -7.19 0.19 0.49
N ILE A 73 -6.72 0.28 -0.76
CA ILE A 73 -7.28 1.16 -1.78
C ILE A 73 -7.41 0.42 -3.10
N PRO A 74 -8.63 0.14 -3.56
CA PRO A 74 -8.85 -0.23 -4.95
C PRO A 74 -8.46 0.95 -5.84
N LEU A 75 -7.41 0.79 -6.65
CA LEU A 75 -6.85 1.84 -7.48
C LEU A 75 -7.11 1.57 -8.95
N GLU A 76 -7.56 2.59 -9.68
CA GLU A 76 -7.67 2.60 -11.13
C GLU A 76 -6.73 3.67 -11.69
N LEU A 77 -5.66 3.23 -12.36
CA LEU A 77 -4.66 4.11 -12.96
C LEU A 77 -4.86 4.22 -14.45
N TRP A 78 -5.01 5.43 -14.97
CA TRP A 78 -5.16 5.72 -16.38
C TRP A 78 -3.84 6.22 -16.97
N ASP A 79 -3.13 5.35 -17.72
CA ASP A 79 -1.92 5.75 -18.46
C ASP A 79 -2.33 6.38 -19.81
N CYS A 80 -2.06 7.67 -19.96
CA CYS A 80 -2.51 8.48 -21.09
C CYS A 80 -1.40 8.71 -22.12
N PRO A 81 -1.74 8.72 -23.43
CA PRO A 81 -0.78 9.10 -24.47
C PRO A 81 -0.31 10.53 -24.33
N GLY A 82 0.88 10.83 -24.84
CA GLY A 82 1.49 12.14 -24.70
C GLY A 82 0.78 13.30 -25.43
N ASN A 83 -0.13 13.01 -26.35
CA ASN A 83 -0.91 13.99 -27.12
C ASN A 83 -2.35 14.16 -26.62
N ILE A 84 -2.71 13.55 -25.47
CA ILE A 84 -4.05 13.68 -24.87
C ILE A 84 -4.35 15.15 -24.55
N THR A 85 -5.60 15.55 -24.74
CA THR A 85 -6.17 16.85 -24.31
C THR A 85 -7.36 16.58 -23.38
N VAL A 86 -7.85 17.59 -22.69
CA VAL A 86 -9.03 17.47 -21.83
C VAL A 86 -10.21 16.92 -22.61
N ASP A 87 -10.46 17.37 -23.82
CA ASP A 87 -11.58 16.94 -24.68
C ASP A 87 -11.46 15.49 -25.16
N THR A 88 -10.22 14.99 -25.33
CA THR A 88 -9.96 13.64 -25.88
C THR A 88 -9.79 12.58 -24.79
N LEU A 89 -9.88 12.95 -23.50
CA LEU A 89 -9.67 12.05 -22.37
C LEU A 89 -10.69 10.90 -22.32
N GLY A 90 -11.92 11.15 -22.78
CA GLY A 90 -12.99 10.14 -22.83
C GLY A 90 -13.70 9.88 -21.49
N ALA A 91 -13.35 10.66 -20.45
CA ALA A 91 -14.03 10.68 -19.16
C ALA A 91 -13.98 12.11 -18.58
N PRO A 92 -14.97 12.52 -17.78
CA PRO A 92 -14.93 13.83 -17.14
C PRO A 92 -13.83 13.87 -16.06
N LEU A 93 -13.16 15.02 -15.95
CA LEU A 93 -12.11 15.22 -14.95
C LEU A 93 -12.62 15.11 -13.51
N SER A 94 -13.92 15.30 -13.28
CA SER A 94 -14.57 15.08 -11.97
C SER A 94 -14.48 13.65 -11.45
N ASP A 95 -14.28 12.69 -12.31
CA ASP A 95 -14.18 11.28 -11.94
C ASP A 95 -12.83 10.92 -11.29
N PHE A 96 -11.84 11.79 -11.40
CA PHE A 96 -10.50 11.55 -10.92
C PHE A 96 -10.25 12.25 -9.57
N SER A 97 -9.65 11.52 -8.64
CA SER A 97 -9.26 12.05 -7.34
C SER A 97 -7.88 12.72 -7.38
N THR A 98 -7.03 12.28 -8.30
CA THR A 98 -5.66 12.79 -8.43
C THR A 98 -5.20 12.80 -9.87
N VAL A 99 -4.51 13.86 -10.24
CA VAL A 99 -3.74 14.00 -11.48
C VAL A 99 -2.26 13.93 -11.14
N VAL A 100 -1.57 12.94 -11.70
CA VAL A 100 -0.11 12.83 -11.65
C VAL A 100 0.44 13.27 -13.01
N PHE A 101 1.12 14.41 -13.06
CA PHE A 101 1.71 14.94 -14.28
C PHE A 101 3.22 14.70 -14.32
N VAL A 102 3.71 14.01 -15.34
CA VAL A 102 5.11 13.59 -15.47
C VAL A 102 5.85 14.45 -16.46
N VAL A 103 6.90 15.13 -15.99
CA VAL A 103 7.81 15.98 -16.76
C VAL A 103 9.19 15.33 -16.81
N ASP A 104 9.80 15.16 -17.97
CA ASP A 104 11.22 14.75 -18.05
C ASP A 104 12.10 15.94 -17.63
N ILE A 105 12.96 15.75 -16.63
CA ILE A 105 13.82 16.82 -16.08
C ILE A 105 14.74 17.48 -17.11
N ARG A 106 14.96 16.84 -18.26
CA ARG A 106 15.82 17.32 -19.35
C ARG A 106 15.06 17.92 -20.53
N ASP A 107 13.71 17.89 -20.47
CA ASP A 107 12.91 18.33 -21.61
C ASP A 107 12.93 19.87 -21.75
N ASN A 108 12.58 20.36 -22.94
CA ASN A 108 12.28 21.78 -23.11
C ASN A 108 10.96 22.09 -22.38
N TYR A 109 11.03 22.86 -21.30
CA TYR A 109 9.96 23.04 -20.33
C TYR A 109 8.71 23.74 -20.89
N GLN A 110 8.77 24.43 -22.01
CA GLN A 110 7.62 25.19 -22.51
C GLN A 110 6.41 24.30 -22.79
N GLN A 111 6.59 23.25 -23.57
CA GLN A 111 5.48 22.38 -23.95
C GLN A 111 4.92 21.58 -22.77
N PRO A 112 5.73 20.93 -21.93
CA PRO A 112 5.24 20.24 -20.73
C PRO A 112 4.49 21.15 -19.77
N ILE A 113 5.01 22.36 -19.53
CA ILE A 113 4.39 23.33 -18.62
C ILE A 113 3.07 23.85 -19.16
N SER A 114 3.00 24.26 -20.45
CA SER A 114 1.74 24.71 -21.05
C SER A 114 0.66 23.63 -20.97
N LYS A 115 1.04 22.37 -21.19
CA LYS A 115 0.12 21.25 -21.07
C LYS A 115 -0.32 20.97 -19.62
N LEU A 116 0.59 21.09 -18.66
CA LEU A 116 0.26 20.97 -17.23
C LEU A 116 -0.77 22.03 -16.84
N VAL A 117 -0.52 23.28 -17.22
CA VAL A 117 -1.42 24.42 -16.93
C VAL A 117 -2.81 24.20 -17.54
N GLU A 118 -2.90 23.74 -18.80
CA GLU A 118 -4.16 23.38 -19.44
C GLU A 118 -4.98 22.36 -18.63
N PHE A 119 -4.33 21.28 -18.16
CA PHE A 119 -5.00 20.28 -17.36
C PHE A 119 -5.33 20.75 -15.94
N VAL A 120 -4.48 21.55 -15.32
CA VAL A 120 -4.75 22.14 -14.00
C VAL A 120 -5.95 23.05 -14.06
N ALA A 121 -6.00 23.98 -15.03
CA ALA A 121 -7.13 24.88 -15.22
C ALA A 121 -8.43 24.08 -15.48
N GLY A 122 -8.43 23.19 -16.48
CA GLY A 122 -9.61 22.42 -16.83
C GLY A 122 -10.09 21.48 -15.71
N ALA A 123 -9.20 20.96 -14.87
CA ALA A 123 -9.59 20.10 -13.76
C ALA A 123 -10.06 20.92 -12.54
N TYR A 124 -9.40 22.02 -12.22
CA TYR A 124 -9.77 22.90 -11.11
C TYR A 124 -11.16 23.52 -11.30
N ASP A 125 -11.49 23.93 -12.52
CA ASP A 125 -12.81 24.50 -12.86
C ASP A 125 -13.95 23.50 -12.64
N VAL A 126 -13.68 22.19 -12.81
CA VAL A 126 -14.69 21.13 -12.65
C VAL A 126 -14.70 20.55 -11.22
N ASN A 127 -13.52 20.37 -10.61
CA ASN A 127 -13.35 19.81 -9.28
C ASN A 127 -12.19 20.48 -8.54
N PRO A 128 -12.45 21.54 -7.75
CA PRO A 128 -11.41 22.20 -6.97
C PRO A 128 -10.73 21.32 -5.91
N GLY A 129 -11.34 20.18 -5.56
CA GLY A 129 -10.81 19.23 -4.58
C GLY A 129 -9.84 18.20 -5.17
N ILE A 130 -9.56 18.23 -6.47
CA ILE A 130 -8.64 17.29 -7.11
C ILE A 130 -7.20 17.52 -6.65
N ASN A 131 -6.46 16.43 -6.40
CA ASN A 131 -5.05 16.52 -6.04
C ASN A 131 -4.16 16.60 -7.29
N PHE A 132 -3.20 17.53 -7.29
CA PHE A 132 -2.22 17.66 -8.36
C PHE A 132 -0.82 17.30 -7.87
N GLU A 133 -0.22 16.31 -8.53
CA GLU A 133 1.12 15.80 -8.24
C GLU A 133 1.99 15.94 -9.50
N VAL A 134 3.10 16.63 -9.39
CA VAL A 134 4.02 16.85 -10.52
C VAL A 134 5.29 16.02 -10.29
N PHE A 135 5.50 14.99 -11.11
CA PHE A 135 6.70 14.18 -11.06
C PHE A 135 7.73 14.71 -12.04
N ILE A 136 8.78 15.37 -11.53
CA ILE A 136 9.96 15.75 -12.28
C ILE A 136 10.83 14.49 -12.37
N HIS A 137 10.71 13.79 -13.48
CA HIS A 137 11.14 12.42 -13.67
C HIS A 137 12.47 12.29 -14.42
N LYS A 138 13.10 11.12 -14.32
CA LYS A 138 14.43 10.76 -14.87
C LYS A 138 15.58 11.56 -14.25
N ALA A 139 15.48 11.81 -12.96
CA ALA A 139 16.45 12.57 -12.20
C ALA A 139 17.86 11.94 -12.23
N GLU A 140 17.97 10.62 -12.44
CA GLU A 140 19.24 9.90 -12.57
C GLU A 140 20.12 10.36 -13.73
N LYS A 141 19.61 11.17 -14.63
CA LYS A 141 20.34 11.65 -15.82
C LYS A 141 21.18 12.91 -15.57
N LEU A 142 21.00 13.54 -14.43
CA LEU A 142 21.68 14.78 -14.07
C LEU A 142 22.54 14.61 -12.82
N GLN A 143 23.51 15.50 -12.64
CA GLN A 143 24.26 15.61 -11.39
C GLN A 143 23.41 16.30 -10.31
N GLU A 144 23.78 16.18 -9.05
CA GLU A 144 22.96 16.66 -7.93
C GLU A 144 22.66 18.15 -7.99
N ASP A 145 23.68 18.99 -8.31
CA ASP A 145 23.52 20.43 -8.42
C ASP A 145 22.55 20.81 -9.56
N ASP A 146 22.69 20.15 -10.71
CA ASP A 146 21.81 20.36 -11.87
C ASP A 146 20.38 19.88 -11.59
N LYS A 147 20.19 18.79 -10.81
CA LYS A 147 18.87 18.31 -10.42
C LYS A 147 18.11 19.37 -9.61
N ILE A 148 18.79 19.93 -8.60
CA ILE A 148 18.18 20.93 -7.71
C ILE A 148 17.82 22.18 -8.48
N GLU A 149 18.71 22.65 -9.34
CA GLU A 149 18.47 23.84 -10.14
C GLU A 149 17.33 23.64 -11.15
N ASN A 150 17.34 22.52 -11.90
CA ASN A 150 16.27 22.23 -12.87
C ASN A 150 14.93 22.01 -12.18
N PHE A 151 14.92 21.34 -11.01
CA PHE A 151 13.72 21.18 -10.20
C PHE A 151 13.12 22.53 -9.81
N ARG A 152 13.94 23.43 -9.26
CA ARG A 152 13.52 24.77 -8.87
C ARG A 152 13.01 25.58 -10.06
N GLN A 153 13.72 25.57 -11.20
CA GLN A 153 13.31 26.27 -12.42
C GLN A 153 11.98 25.78 -12.97
N ILE A 154 11.74 24.45 -12.96
CA ILE A 154 10.45 23.91 -13.42
C ILE A 154 9.34 24.37 -12.46
N GLN A 155 9.56 24.31 -11.16
CA GLN A 155 8.58 24.72 -10.16
C GLN A 155 8.24 26.21 -10.31
N GLU A 156 9.23 27.09 -10.40
CA GLU A 156 9.04 28.53 -10.57
C GLU A 156 8.24 28.82 -11.85
N ARG A 157 8.63 28.25 -12.99
CA ARG A 157 7.94 28.47 -14.27
C ARG A 157 6.50 27.96 -14.29
N VAL A 158 6.22 26.84 -13.62
CA VAL A 158 4.83 26.34 -13.50
C VAL A 158 4.00 27.32 -12.69
N THR A 159 4.51 27.80 -11.55
CA THR A 159 3.81 28.75 -10.69
C THR A 159 3.58 30.08 -11.40
N GLU A 160 4.61 30.65 -12.06
CA GLU A 160 4.49 31.88 -12.85
C GLU A 160 3.43 31.73 -13.96
N ARG A 161 3.46 30.59 -14.68
CA ARG A 161 2.53 30.37 -15.79
C ARG A 161 1.08 30.20 -15.35
N LEU A 162 0.85 29.59 -14.16
CA LEU A 162 -0.48 29.49 -13.57
C LEU A 162 -1.00 30.86 -13.12
N ALA A 163 -0.15 31.67 -12.50
CA ALA A 163 -0.49 33.03 -12.09
C ALA A 163 -0.80 33.94 -13.31
N ASP A 164 -0.09 33.76 -14.41
CA ASP A 164 -0.34 34.49 -15.69
C ASP A 164 -1.69 34.13 -16.31
N GLU A 165 -2.15 32.86 -16.14
CA GLU A 165 -3.42 32.40 -16.72
C GLU A 165 -4.62 32.93 -15.92
N SER A 166 -4.63 32.79 -14.60
CA SER A 166 -5.61 33.38 -13.71
C SER A 166 -5.09 33.47 -12.27
N PRO A 167 -5.39 34.56 -11.53
CA PRO A 167 -5.06 34.68 -10.11
C PRO A 167 -5.71 33.58 -9.22
N GLU A 168 -6.80 32.96 -9.66
CA GLU A 168 -7.48 31.88 -8.95
C GLU A 168 -6.63 30.61 -8.93
N TYR A 169 -5.85 30.37 -9.99
CA TYR A 169 -4.98 29.19 -10.08
C TYR A 169 -3.71 29.29 -9.25
N GLU A 170 -3.36 30.48 -8.74
CA GLU A 170 -2.27 30.64 -7.77
C GLU A 170 -2.53 29.87 -6.46
N GLN A 171 -3.81 29.65 -6.12
CA GLN A 171 -4.21 28.94 -4.92
C GLN A 171 -4.17 27.40 -5.05
N VAL A 172 -3.98 26.89 -6.26
CA VAL A 172 -3.92 25.44 -6.52
C VAL A 172 -2.69 24.84 -5.88
N ALA A 173 -2.90 23.90 -4.96
CA ALA A 173 -1.82 23.20 -4.30
C ALA A 173 -1.17 22.17 -5.24
N LEU A 174 -0.05 22.54 -5.86
CA LEU A 174 0.79 21.63 -6.64
C LEU A 174 1.90 21.04 -5.77
N ASN A 175 2.01 19.72 -5.78
CA ASN A 175 3.07 19.02 -5.09
C ASN A 175 4.10 18.50 -6.10
N PHE A 176 5.35 18.89 -5.92
CA PHE A 176 6.44 18.55 -6.83
C PHE A 176 7.32 17.46 -6.21
N HIS A 177 7.64 16.44 -7.00
CA HIS A 177 8.47 15.33 -6.59
C HIS A 177 9.58 15.07 -7.61
N LEU A 178 10.81 14.99 -7.13
CA LEU A 178 11.93 14.54 -7.95
C LEU A 178 11.95 13.01 -7.96
N THR A 179 11.87 12.39 -9.14
CA THR A 179 11.67 10.94 -9.24
C THR A 179 12.56 10.27 -10.26
N SER A 180 12.91 9.01 -9.97
CA SER A 180 13.62 8.12 -10.88
C SER A 180 13.10 6.69 -10.76
N VAL A 181 13.09 5.94 -11.87
CA VAL A 181 12.80 4.49 -11.83
C VAL A 181 14.00 3.67 -11.32
N TYR A 182 15.17 4.27 -11.20
CA TYR A 182 16.41 3.60 -10.81
C TYR A 182 16.69 3.64 -9.30
N ASP A 183 15.95 4.45 -8.56
CA ASP A 183 16.04 4.57 -7.11
C ASP A 183 14.64 4.51 -6.47
N HIS A 184 14.56 4.62 -5.15
CA HIS A 184 13.29 4.53 -4.42
C HIS A 184 12.54 5.87 -4.29
N SER A 185 13.00 6.94 -4.93
CA SER A 185 12.31 8.24 -4.93
C SER A 185 10.94 8.16 -5.59
N LEU A 186 10.80 7.28 -6.60
CA LEU A 186 9.52 7.02 -7.24
C LEU A 186 8.51 6.36 -6.30
N GLN A 187 8.95 5.35 -5.52
CA GLN A 187 8.11 4.69 -4.53
C GLN A 187 7.68 5.67 -3.44
N GLU A 188 8.59 6.50 -2.96
CA GLU A 188 8.29 7.53 -1.97
C GLU A 188 7.26 8.54 -2.48
N ALA A 189 7.48 9.09 -3.68
CA ALA A 189 6.57 10.04 -4.29
C ALA A 189 5.17 9.46 -4.49
N PHE A 190 5.07 8.23 -5.00
CA PHE A 190 3.77 7.60 -5.22
C PHE A 190 3.09 7.17 -3.92
N SER A 191 3.84 6.83 -2.88
CA SER A 191 3.28 6.60 -1.54
C SER A 191 2.61 7.86 -0.98
N ARG A 192 3.21 9.04 -1.19
CA ARG A 192 2.60 10.32 -0.82
C ARG A 192 1.32 10.62 -1.61
N VAL A 193 1.24 10.20 -2.88
CA VAL A 193 -0.01 10.23 -3.66
C VAL A 193 -1.07 9.36 -2.99
N LEU A 194 -0.72 8.11 -2.63
CA LEU A 194 -1.66 7.19 -1.99
C LEU A 194 -2.17 7.72 -0.65
N HIS A 195 -1.32 8.38 0.16
CA HIS A 195 -1.71 8.94 1.45
C HIS A 195 -2.90 9.90 1.35
N LYS A 196 -2.99 10.67 0.27
CA LYS A 196 -4.09 11.62 0.04
C LYS A 196 -5.40 10.92 -0.37
N LEU A 197 -5.34 9.63 -0.68
CA LEU A 197 -6.46 8.83 -1.15
C LEU A 197 -7.03 7.89 -0.08
N ILE A 198 -6.41 7.86 1.11
CA ILE A 198 -6.80 6.99 2.22
C ILE A 198 -7.54 7.82 3.25
N ASP A 199 -8.85 7.65 3.36
CA ASP A 199 -9.68 8.38 4.33
C ASP A 199 -9.34 8.03 5.78
N SER A 200 -8.92 6.79 6.03
CA SER A 200 -8.57 6.27 7.36
C SER A 200 -7.09 6.44 7.74
N LEU A 201 -6.32 7.20 6.97
CA LEU A 201 -4.87 7.34 7.18
C LEU A 201 -4.53 7.76 8.62
N GLU A 202 -5.21 8.74 9.18
CA GLU A 202 -4.96 9.25 10.53
C GLU A 202 -5.08 8.16 11.60
N PHE A 203 -6.04 7.24 11.45
CA PHE A 203 -6.22 6.13 12.39
C PHE A 203 -5.09 5.11 12.26
N ILE A 204 -4.64 4.81 11.05
CA ILE A 204 -3.53 3.88 10.79
C ILE A 204 -2.22 4.47 11.32
N GLU A 205 -1.97 5.77 11.09
CA GLU A 205 -0.82 6.48 11.66
C GLU A 205 -0.85 6.51 13.19
N GLY A 206 -2.03 6.70 13.78
CA GLY A 206 -2.25 6.60 15.22
C GLY A 206 -1.85 5.23 15.77
N LEU A 207 -2.23 4.14 15.11
CA LEU A 207 -1.83 2.78 15.49
C LEU A 207 -0.32 2.58 15.38
N LEU A 208 0.32 3.10 14.33
CA LEU A 208 1.78 3.03 14.15
C LEU A 208 2.52 3.84 15.22
N ASN A 209 2.00 5.01 15.59
CA ASN A 209 2.57 5.84 16.67
C ASN A 209 2.53 5.11 18.02
N VAL A 210 1.42 4.43 18.34
CA VAL A 210 1.30 3.61 19.54
C VAL A 210 2.28 2.43 19.49
N PHE A 211 2.40 1.76 18.36
CA PHE A 211 3.40 0.70 18.16
C PHE A 211 4.82 1.22 18.40
N CYS A 212 5.22 2.33 17.80
CA CYS A 212 6.54 2.94 17.98
C CYS A 212 6.81 3.31 19.44
N SER A 213 5.82 3.91 20.11
CA SER A 213 5.95 4.29 21.53
C SER A 213 6.14 3.08 22.44
N ASN A 214 5.37 2.02 22.24
CA ASN A 214 5.42 0.80 23.06
C ASN A 214 6.69 -0.02 22.84
N THR A 215 7.25 0.01 21.63
CA THR A 215 8.42 -0.79 21.24
C THR A 215 9.71 0.00 21.22
N SER A 216 9.65 1.32 21.50
CA SER A 216 10.79 2.24 21.35
C SER A 216 11.36 2.21 19.93
N SER A 217 10.53 1.99 18.94
CA SER A 217 10.91 2.02 17.52
C SER A 217 11.08 3.48 17.06
N PRO A 218 12.23 3.87 16.51
CA PRO A 218 12.41 5.22 15.98
C PRO A 218 11.64 5.45 14.68
N LYS A 219 11.29 4.38 13.94
CA LYS A 219 10.57 4.47 12.68
C LYS A 219 9.83 3.17 12.35
N ALA A 220 8.60 3.31 11.88
CA ALA A 220 7.80 2.20 11.38
C ALA A 220 7.06 2.59 10.10
N PHE A 221 6.95 1.64 9.19
CA PHE A 221 6.22 1.76 7.93
C PHE A 221 5.26 0.60 7.75
N LEU A 222 4.09 0.88 7.20
CA LEU A 222 3.16 -0.12 6.72
C LEU A 222 3.22 -0.16 5.19
N PHE A 223 3.81 -1.23 4.63
CA PHE A 223 3.99 -1.39 3.19
C PHE A 223 2.93 -2.30 2.58
N ASP A 224 2.50 -1.97 1.37
CA ASP A 224 1.89 -2.96 0.47
C ASP A 224 2.98 -3.87 -0.09
N THR A 225 2.80 -5.18 0.09
CA THR A 225 3.80 -6.19 -0.29
C THR A 225 3.93 -6.37 -1.80
N THR A 226 2.91 -5.97 -2.57
CA THR A 226 2.86 -6.11 -4.03
C THR A 226 3.54 -4.94 -4.70
N SER A 227 3.07 -3.73 -4.47
CA SER A 227 3.62 -2.51 -5.09
C SER A 227 4.87 -1.98 -4.39
N LYS A 228 5.14 -2.46 -3.16
CA LYS A 228 6.23 -1.99 -2.31
C LYS A 228 6.13 -0.49 -1.97
N LEU A 229 4.91 0.04 -2.03
CA LEU A 229 4.58 1.39 -1.59
C LEU A 229 4.22 1.35 -0.10
N TYR A 230 4.66 2.34 0.66
CA TYR A 230 4.18 2.44 2.03
C TYR A 230 2.82 3.18 2.05
N VAL A 231 1.91 2.58 2.76
CA VAL A 231 0.51 3.02 2.89
C VAL A 231 0.37 4.01 4.02
N ALA A 232 1.15 3.81 5.08
CA ALA A 232 1.20 4.67 6.25
C ALA A 232 2.57 4.60 6.94
N THR A 233 2.87 5.61 7.74
CA THR A 233 4.06 5.67 8.58
C THR A 233 3.73 6.32 9.91
N ASP A 234 4.59 6.18 10.92
CA ASP A 234 4.48 6.95 12.15
C ASP A 234 4.73 8.43 11.90
N SER A 235 4.39 9.28 12.86
CA SER A 235 4.47 10.75 12.75
C SER A 235 5.89 11.32 12.62
N SER A 236 6.94 10.49 12.80
CA SER A 236 8.31 10.95 12.60
C SER A 236 8.61 11.20 11.11
N PRO A 237 9.49 12.16 10.77
CA PRO A 237 9.85 12.42 9.38
C PRO A 237 10.39 11.18 8.67
N VAL A 238 10.06 11.04 7.39
CA VAL A 238 10.62 9.97 6.55
C VAL A 238 12.01 10.38 6.09
N ASP A 239 13.01 9.62 6.54
CA ASP A 239 14.38 9.73 6.06
C ASP A 239 14.58 8.85 4.82
N GLN A 240 15.17 9.41 3.77
CA GLN A 240 15.38 8.72 2.49
C GLN A 240 16.23 7.45 2.63
N ALA A 241 17.25 7.48 3.47
CA ALA A 241 18.13 6.32 3.66
C ALA A 241 17.37 5.17 4.33
N THR A 242 16.57 5.48 5.34
CA THR A 242 15.71 4.53 6.05
C THR A 242 14.64 3.95 5.12
N HIS A 243 13.98 4.78 4.32
CA HIS A 243 13.00 4.34 3.33
C HIS A 243 13.63 3.39 2.30
N THR A 244 14.78 3.77 1.73
CA THR A 244 15.53 2.94 0.77
C THR A 244 15.89 1.57 1.37
N LEU A 245 16.41 1.56 2.62
CA LEU A 245 16.73 0.33 3.33
C LEU A 245 15.51 -0.59 3.49
N CYS A 246 14.35 -0.03 3.86
CA CYS A 246 13.10 -0.79 4.01
C CYS A 246 12.63 -1.36 2.67
N CYS A 247 12.68 -0.58 1.59
CA CYS A 247 12.33 -1.03 0.24
C CYS A 247 13.23 -2.16 -0.25
N ASP A 248 14.54 -2.05 -0.06
CA ASP A 248 15.51 -3.07 -0.44
C ASP A 248 15.32 -4.36 0.37
N TYR A 249 15.05 -4.23 1.68
CA TYR A 249 14.75 -5.38 2.53
C TYR A 249 13.47 -6.10 2.10
N LEU A 250 12.42 -5.34 1.81
CA LEU A 250 11.16 -5.88 1.31
C LEU A 250 11.34 -6.57 -0.05
N ARG A 251 12.12 -5.99 -0.95
CA ARG A 251 12.45 -6.59 -2.26
C ARG A 251 13.23 -7.88 -2.09
N MET A 252 14.21 -7.90 -1.19
CA MET A 252 14.97 -9.11 -0.87
C MET A 252 14.05 -10.21 -0.34
N LEU A 253 13.21 -9.91 0.66
CA LEU A 253 12.26 -10.88 1.21
C LEU A 253 11.30 -11.41 0.15
N SER A 254 10.75 -10.55 -0.70
CA SER A 254 9.86 -10.94 -1.79
C SER A 254 10.53 -11.86 -2.81
N SER A 255 11.83 -11.68 -3.06
CA SER A 255 12.61 -12.52 -3.99
C SER A 255 12.89 -13.90 -3.43
N PHE A 256 13.14 -14.01 -2.11
CA PHE A 256 13.46 -15.28 -1.45
C PHE A 256 12.23 -16.06 -0.95
N ALA A 257 11.16 -15.36 -0.60
CA ALA A 257 9.97 -15.94 0.00
C ALA A 257 9.32 -17.07 -0.82
N PRO A 258 9.22 -17.01 -2.16
CA PRO A 258 8.68 -18.10 -2.95
C PRO A 258 9.47 -19.40 -2.81
N LEU A 259 10.79 -19.32 -2.62
CA LEU A 259 11.65 -20.48 -2.43
C LEU A 259 11.34 -21.23 -1.13
N TYR A 260 10.98 -20.48 -0.08
CA TYR A 260 10.70 -21.04 1.24
C TYR A 260 9.19 -21.16 1.53
N LYS A 261 8.31 -20.78 0.61
CA LYS A 261 6.84 -20.73 0.79
C LYS A 261 6.43 -19.94 2.05
N SER A 262 7.16 -18.87 2.36
CA SER A 262 7.01 -18.09 3.61
C SER A 262 6.56 -16.65 3.37
N ASN A 263 6.05 -16.33 2.18
CA ASN A 263 5.62 -14.99 1.81
C ASN A 263 4.11 -14.73 2.00
N ALA A 264 3.34 -15.74 2.37
CA ALA A 264 1.90 -15.60 2.52
C ALA A 264 1.44 -16.11 3.89
N ALA A 265 0.35 -15.53 4.37
CA ALA A 265 -0.34 -16.08 5.53
C ALA A 265 -0.84 -17.49 5.22
N SER A 266 -0.60 -18.42 6.11
CA SER A 266 -0.94 -19.83 5.94
C SER A 266 -1.71 -20.38 7.13
N GLU A 267 -2.50 -21.42 6.90
CA GLU A 267 -3.13 -22.17 8.00
C GLU A 267 -2.02 -22.80 8.89
N PRO A 268 -2.23 -22.83 10.23
CA PRO A 268 -1.31 -23.52 11.13
C PRO A 268 -1.12 -24.96 10.66
N ARG A 269 0.11 -25.39 10.48
CA ARG A 269 0.39 -26.82 10.24
C ARG A 269 0.08 -27.57 11.52
N VAL A 270 -1.03 -28.25 11.56
CA VAL A 270 -1.27 -29.27 12.56
C VAL A 270 -0.23 -30.37 12.28
N HIS A 271 0.83 -30.43 13.09
CA HIS A 271 1.69 -31.59 13.07
C HIS A 271 0.78 -32.76 13.44
N ALA A 272 0.39 -33.56 12.46
CA ALA A 272 -0.12 -34.88 12.72
C ALA A 272 0.99 -35.59 13.53
N LEU A 273 0.76 -35.75 14.80
CA LEU A 273 1.54 -36.65 15.63
C LEU A 273 1.50 -37.98 14.91
N SER A 274 2.61 -38.37 14.32
CA SER A 274 2.78 -39.68 13.69
C SER A 274 2.28 -40.69 14.72
N PRO A 275 1.39 -41.63 14.36
CA PRO A 275 0.98 -42.68 15.29
C PRO A 275 2.26 -43.40 15.74
N THR A 276 2.52 -43.34 17.03
CA THR A 276 3.58 -44.15 17.67
C THR A 276 3.40 -45.58 17.20
N PRO A 277 4.44 -46.22 16.63
CA PRO A 277 4.34 -47.63 16.28
C PRO A 277 4.04 -48.43 17.57
N THR A 278 2.91 -49.08 17.57
CA THR A 278 2.54 -50.07 18.60
C THR A 278 3.62 -51.15 18.67
N PRO A 279 4.24 -51.41 19.85
CA PRO A 279 5.16 -52.52 19.98
C PRO A 279 4.35 -53.87 19.90
N PRO A 280 4.96 -54.91 19.32
CA PRO A 280 4.30 -56.21 19.17
C PRO A 280 4.04 -56.86 20.57
N PRO A 281 2.98 -57.70 20.70
CA PRO A 281 2.65 -58.33 21.97
C PRO A 281 3.65 -59.46 22.27
N THR A 282 4.43 -59.29 23.32
CA THR A 282 5.19 -60.40 23.92
C THR A 282 4.57 -60.80 25.22
N ALA A 283 4.39 -62.08 25.35
CA ALA A 283 3.66 -62.76 26.40
C ALA A 283 4.39 -62.84 27.78
N THR A 284 3.57 -62.81 28.80
CA THR A 284 3.69 -63.47 30.12
C THR A 284 4.96 -63.30 30.95
N SER A 285 4.83 -62.67 32.15
CA SER A 285 4.86 -63.42 33.45
C SER A 285 4.76 -62.44 34.65
N SER A 286 3.77 -62.79 35.54
CA SER A 286 3.70 -62.72 37.01
C SER A 286 4.39 -61.64 37.83
N SER A 287 3.59 -60.77 38.45
CA SER A 287 3.43 -60.25 39.80
C SER A 287 4.64 -60.18 40.79
N PRO A 288 4.57 -59.49 41.98
CA PRO A 288 3.66 -58.41 42.43
C PRO A 288 4.36 -57.26 43.23
N ALA A 289 3.54 -56.25 43.55
CA ALA A 289 3.55 -55.38 44.75
C ALA A 289 4.59 -54.27 44.88
N SER A 290 4.18 -53.05 44.93
CA SER A 290 3.84 -52.25 46.10
C SER A 290 3.72 -50.74 45.79
N THR A 291 2.60 -50.22 46.26
CA THR A 291 2.33 -48.91 46.88
C THR A 291 3.06 -47.67 46.45
N SER A 292 2.35 -46.63 45.93
CA SER A 292 1.84 -45.52 46.75
C SER A 292 1.19 -44.43 45.86
N SER A 293 -0.03 -44.19 46.15
CA SER A 293 -0.84 -42.98 46.21
C SER A 293 -0.21 -41.64 45.78
N ALA A 294 -0.89 -40.97 44.85
CA ALA A 294 -1.35 -39.58 44.99
C ALA A 294 -2.26 -39.24 43.80
N ARG A 295 -3.50 -39.37 44.03
CA ARG A 295 -4.55 -38.36 44.13
C ARG A 295 -4.81 -37.56 42.83
N ALA A 296 -5.70 -38.13 42.03
CA ALA A 296 -6.54 -37.43 41.08
C ALA A 296 -7.71 -36.78 41.86
N LEU A 297 -7.96 -35.53 41.63
CA LEU A 297 -9.22 -34.83 41.86
C LEU A 297 -9.49 -34.08 40.57
N LEU A 298 -10.32 -34.62 39.72
CA LEU A 298 -11.76 -34.40 39.60
C LEU A 298 -12.15 -32.92 39.65
N SER A 299 -12.49 -32.40 38.51
CA SER A 299 -13.73 -31.64 38.43
C SER A 299 -14.39 -31.90 37.09
N GLN A 300 -15.55 -32.49 37.18
CA GLN A 300 -16.51 -32.65 36.11
C GLN A 300 -17.10 -31.30 35.75
N SER A 301 -17.29 -31.13 34.46
CA SER A 301 -18.13 -30.08 33.84
C SER A 301 -19.62 -30.40 34.03
N PRO A 302 -20.49 -29.42 33.90
CA PRO A 302 -21.79 -29.65 33.27
C PRO A 302 -21.89 -29.03 31.88
N SER A 303 -22.27 -29.86 30.97
CA SER A 303 -23.21 -29.77 29.83
C SER A 303 -23.66 -28.41 29.32
N ASP A 304 -23.51 -28.35 28.00
CA ASP A 304 -24.46 -27.89 26.99
C ASP A 304 -24.71 -26.40 26.78
N GLU A 305 -24.18 -25.94 25.65
CA GLU A 305 -25.00 -25.42 24.56
C GLU A 305 -24.16 -25.36 23.26
N PRO A 306 -24.65 -25.75 22.10
CA PRO A 306 -23.93 -25.63 20.85
C PRO A 306 -24.10 -24.22 20.30
N SER A 307 -23.23 -23.31 20.69
CA SER A 307 -23.08 -22.06 19.94
C SER A 307 -22.32 -22.37 18.63
N SER A 308 -23.02 -22.34 17.53
CA SER A 308 -22.49 -22.38 16.18
C SER A 308 -21.66 -21.13 15.87
N GLY A 309 -20.58 -20.94 16.59
CA GLY A 309 -19.52 -20.03 16.26
C GLY A 309 -18.55 -20.76 15.35
N VAL A 310 -18.57 -20.43 14.03
CA VAL A 310 -17.50 -20.82 13.13
C VAL A 310 -16.22 -20.30 13.74
N ALA A 311 -15.42 -21.18 14.35
CA ALA A 311 -14.11 -20.82 14.87
C ALA A 311 -13.30 -20.25 13.72
N LYS A 312 -13.08 -18.93 13.72
CA LYS A 312 -12.23 -18.25 12.72
C LYS A 312 -10.86 -18.95 12.81
N LYS A 313 -10.49 -19.72 11.79
CA LYS A 313 -9.19 -20.37 11.70
C LYS A 313 -8.12 -19.29 11.82
N SER A 314 -7.32 -19.33 12.89
CA SER A 314 -6.22 -18.39 13.05
C SER A 314 -5.17 -18.68 11.98
N LEU A 315 -4.82 -17.66 11.17
CA LEU A 315 -3.76 -17.76 10.18
C LEU A 315 -2.39 -17.51 10.84
N PHE A 316 -1.38 -18.24 10.38
CA PHE A 316 0.02 -17.93 10.70
C PHE A 316 0.51 -16.81 9.76
N TYR A 317 1.05 -15.76 10.34
CA TYR A 317 1.61 -14.61 9.61
C TYR A 317 3.13 -14.63 9.69
N PRO A 318 3.86 -14.66 8.55
CA PRO A 318 5.31 -14.67 8.54
C PRO A 318 5.91 -13.41 9.17
N SER A 319 7.07 -13.59 9.81
CA SER A 319 7.91 -12.49 10.28
C SER A 319 9.38 -12.79 10.00
N ALA A 320 10.18 -11.74 9.84
CA ALA A 320 11.63 -11.80 9.65
C ALA A 320 12.30 -10.65 10.38
N ALA A 321 13.59 -10.80 10.69
CA ALA A 321 14.40 -9.74 11.26
C ALA A 321 15.83 -9.81 10.74
N ALA A 322 16.46 -8.65 10.60
CA ALA A 322 17.86 -8.53 10.21
C ALA A 322 18.55 -7.50 11.13
N SER A 323 19.64 -7.89 11.74
CA SER A 323 20.50 -6.94 12.48
C SER A 323 21.33 -6.12 11.49
N LEU A 324 21.24 -4.81 11.57
CA LEU A 324 21.91 -3.88 10.67
C LEU A 324 23.32 -3.50 11.13
N SER A 325 23.58 -3.60 12.43
CA SER A 325 24.88 -3.28 13.00
C SER A 325 25.23 -4.24 14.14
N PRO A 326 26.39 -4.89 14.11
CA PRO A 326 26.84 -5.75 15.20
C PRO A 326 27.38 -4.98 16.41
N SER A 327 27.64 -3.66 16.29
CA SER A 327 28.17 -2.83 17.36
C SER A 327 27.05 -2.15 18.16
N HIS A 328 27.21 -2.05 19.48
CA HIS A 328 26.26 -1.34 20.34
C HIS A 328 26.37 0.19 20.19
N PRO A 329 25.19 0.88 20.14
CA PRO A 329 23.83 0.38 20.09
C PRO A 329 23.45 -0.09 18.68
N GLY A 330 23.12 -1.38 18.54
CA GLY A 330 22.70 -1.96 17.27
C GLY A 330 21.25 -1.65 16.93
N THR A 331 20.93 -1.66 15.63
CA THR A 331 19.56 -1.54 15.12
C THR A 331 19.15 -2.81 14.40
N THR A 332 17.94 -3.28 14.66
CA THR A 332 17.34 -4.44 14.00
C THR A 332 16.17 -3.99 13.17
N LEU A 333 16.20 -4.29 11.88
CA LEU A 333 15.06 -4.12 10.99
C LEU A 333 14.18 -5.35 11.09
N THR A 334 12.90 -5.15 11.38
CA THR A 334 11.91 -6.21 11.51
C THR A 334 10.85 -6.11 10.42
N TYR A 335 10.41 -7.26 9.93
CA TYR A 335 9.32 -7.43 9.01
C TYR A 335 8.25 -8.30 9.66
N HIS A 336 7.00 -7.86 9.63
CA HIS A 336 5.85 -8.62 10.11
C HIS A 336 4.71 -8.51 9.11
N LEU A 337 4.28 -9.62 8.54
CA LEU A 337 3.08 -9.61 7.70
C LEU A 337 1.86 -9.34 8.59
N VAL A 338 1.12 -8.29 8.30
CA VAL A 338 -0.05 -7.83 9.08
C VAL A 338 -1.35 -8.35 8.46
N THR A 339 -1.49 -8.21 7.16
CA THR A 339 -2.57 -8.79 6.36
C THR A 339 -1.95 -9.56 5.18
N PRO A 340 -2.70 -10.29 4.37
CA PRO A 340 -2.14 -10.95 3.19
C PRO A 340 -1.34 -10.04 2.25
N HIS A 341 -1.64 -8.74 2.25
CA HIS A 341 -1.04 -7.76 1.35
C HIS A 341 -0.28 -6.64 2.05
N LEU A 342 -0.34 -6.55 3.39
CA LEU A 342 0.33 -5.50 4.14
C LEU A 342 1.37 -6.07 5.10
N ALA A 343 2.52 -5.43 5.11
CA ALA A 343 3.62 -5.75 6.00
C ALA A 343 4.05 -4.51 6.82
N LEU A 344 4.23 -4.70 8.11
CA LEU A 344 4.88 -3.74 9.00
C LEU A 344 6.39 -3.93 8.89
N LEU A 345 7.10 -2.89 8.56
CA LEU A 345 8.56 -2.79 8.70
C LEU A 345 8.89 -1.78 9.78
N ALA A 346 9.69 -2.18 10.76
CA ALA A 346 10.07 -1.31 11.87
C ALA A 346 11.55 -1.45 12.20
N LEU A 347 12.18 -0.32 12.49
CA LEU A 347 13.51 -0.29 13.05
C LEU A 347 13.40 -0.35 14.57
N LEU A 348 14.06 -1.30 15.18
CA LEU A 348 14.05 -1.50 16.62
C LEU A 348 15.48 -1.43 17.16
N PRO A 349 15.71 -0.85 18.36
CA PRO A 349 16.97 -1.09 19.05
C PRO A 349 17.17 -2.58 19.23
N THR A 350 18.33 -3.12 18.87
CA THR A 350 18.62 -4.56 18.95
C THR A 350 18.38 -5.11 20.36
N THR A 351 18.72 -4.33 21.38
CA THR A 351 18.47 -4.68 22.78
C THR A 351 16.99 -4.88 23.10
N VAL A 352 16.11 -4.02 22.54
CA VAL A 352 14.65 -4.16 22.73
C VAL A 352 14.14 -5.41 22.01
N TYR A 353 14.59 -5.63 20.78
CA TYR A 353 14.19 -6.77 19.99
C TYR A 353 14.60 -8.10 20.65
N GLU A 354 15.85 -8.21 21.15
CA GLU A 354 16.35 -9.43 21.78
C GLU A 354 15.73 -9.68 23.16
N MET A 355 15.65 -8.63 23.99
CA MET A 355 15.20 -8.80 25.39
C MET A 355 13.69 -8.77 25.54
N ARG A 356 12.95 -8.15 24.63
CA ARG A 356 11.50 -7.91 24.72
C ARG A 356 10.74 -8.38 23.49
N LYS A 357 11.21 -9.43 22.83
CA LYS A 357 10.60 -9.95 21.61
C LYS A 357 9.10 -10.21 21.75
N GLY A 358 8.66 -10.78 22.89
CA GLY A 358 7.24 -11.01 23.17
C GLY A 358 6.41 -9.73 23.24
N LEU A 359 6.97 -8.62 23.72
CA LEU A 359 6.31 -7.31 23.71
C LEU A 359 6.13 -6.80 22.26
N VAL A 360 7.17 -6.94 21.42
CA VAL A 360 7.09 -6.56 20.01
C VAL A 360 6.01 -7.38 19.30
N GLU A 361 6.03 -8.70 19.45
CA GLU A 361 5.05 -9.60 18.84
C GLU A 361 3.62 -9.30 19.30
N TRP A 362 3.42 -8.99 20.58
CA TRP A 362 2.11 -8.61 21.11
C TRP A 362 1.60 -7.29 20.48
N ASN A 363 2.47 -6.29 20.36
CA ASN A 363 2.11 -5.02 19.69
C ASN A 363 1.82 -5.21 18.20
N VAL A 364 2.49 -6.15 17.52
CA VAL A 364 2.17 -6.50 16.12
C VAL A 364 0.78 -7.13 16.01
N VAL A 365 0.41 -8.01 16.94
CA VAL A 365 -0.94 -8.61 16.97
C VAL A 365 -1.99 -7.55 17.21
N TRP A 366 -1.76 -6.63 18.16
CA TRP A 366 -2.65 -5.51 18.44
C TRP A 366 -2.81 -4.58 17.23
N LEU A 367 -1.70 -4.22 16.56
CA LEU A 367 -1.72 -3.43 15.32
C LEU A 367 -2.54 -4.12 14.22
N ARG A 368 -2.37 -5.44 14.07
CA ARG A 368 -3.11 -6.24 13.10
C ARG A 368 -4.62 -6.21 13.34
N GLU A 369 -5.02 -6.31 14.58
CA GLU A 369 -6.44 -6.25 14.96
C GLU A 369 -7.02 -4.85 14.70
N GLY A 370 -6.30 -3.79 15.07
CA GLY A 370 -6.72 -2.42 14.79
C GLY A 370 -6.87 -2.13 13.29
N ILE A 371 -5.92 -2.56 12.46
CA ILE A 371 -6.01 -2.41 11.01
C ILE A 371 -7.22 -3.19 10.45
N ARG A 372 -7.50 -4.39 10.98
CA ARG A 372 -8.66 -5.16 10.54
C ARG A 372 -9.98 -4.49 10.92
N GLU A 373 -10.08 -3.91 12.11
CA GLU A 373 -11.26 -3.16 12.54
C GLU A 373 -11.51 -1.93 11.68
N ILE A 374 -10.47 -1.13 11.40
CA ILE A 374 -10.57 0.02 10.48
C ILE A 374 -11.15 -0.45 9.16
N TRP A 375 -10.68 -1.54 8.65
CA TRP A 375 -11.10 -2.09 7.37
C TRP A 375 -12.55 -2.60 7.34
N GLU A 376 -12.98 -3.27 8.39
CA GLU A 376 -14.38 -3.70 8.53
C GLU A 376 -15.32 -2.49 8.56
N VAL A 377 -14.91 -1.39 9.19
CA VAL A 377 -15.67 -0.13 9.23
C VAL A 377 -15.74 0.51 7.84
N GLU A 378 -14.62 0.61 7.10
CA GLU A 378 -14.61 1.18 5.74
C GLU A 378 -15.49 0.36 4.78
N LYS A 379 -15.40 -0.96 4.84
CA LYS A 379 -16.23 -1.85 4.04
C LYS A 379 -17.72 -1.64 4.33
N THR A 380 -18.08 -1.40 5.59
CA THR A 380 -19.47 -1.14 5.99
C THR A 380 -19.94 0.22 5.49
N ARG A 381 -19.09 1.25 5.53
CA ARG A 381 -19.39 2.58 4.98
C ARG A 381 -19.63 2.52 3.47
N SER A 382 -18.76 1.85 2.72
CA SER A 382 -18.88 1.69 1.27
C SER A 382 -20.18 0.97 0.86
N THR A 383 -20.69 0.06 1.68
CA THR A 383 -21.97 -0.61 1.43
C THR A 383 -23.18 0.27 1.78
N THR A 384 -23.06 1.21 2.72
CA THR A 384 -24.19 2.06 3.18
C THR A 384 -24.41 3.24 2.22
N THR A 385 -23.38 3.78 1.59
CA THR A 385 -23.49 4.86 0.58
C THR A 385 -24.22 4.43 -0.70
N HIS A 386 -24.46 3.13 -0.91
CA HIS A 386 -25.24 2.61 -2.03
C HIS A 386 -26.76 2.58 -1.77
N PHE A 387 -27.23 2.97 -0.58
CA PHE A 387 -28.66 2.93 -0.22
C PHE A 387 -29.29 4.33 0.01
N THR A 388 -28.54 5.40 -0.16
CA THR A 388 -29.02 6.79 -0.13
C THR A 388 -28.91 7.43 -1.51
#